data_4be556aaf97c4996b5d494998a1c5f84
#
_entry.id   4be556aaf97c4996b5d494998a1c5f84
#
_cell.length_a   1.000
_cell.length_b   1.000
_cell.length_c   1.000
_cell.angle_alpha   90.00
_cell.angle_beta   90.00
_cell.angle_gamma   90.00
#
_symmetry.space_group_name_H-M   'P 1'
#
loop_
_entity.id
_entity.type
_entity.pdbx_description
1 polymer ?
#
loop_
_entity_poly.entity_id
_entity_poly.type
_entity_poly.pdbx_seq_one_letter_code
_entity_poly.pdbx_strand_id
1 'polypeptide(L)'
;VTRFVDFNLKLAVIEELMYGESPKLTPWSLADTLNAKGFDGDLWQYSADNYWDQVMPEAQAHFETLELSAELLEGIEQLIFDGGCQVYVECCPHWDGEGEQFDVASLDDLHLLPNLERVLGAELLAPQLQADLRARGITLVD
;
A
#
# COMPACT_ATOMS: atom_id res chain seq x y z
N VAL A 1 -17.47 -1.10 -10.20
CA VAL A 1 -16.04 -0.75 -9.99
C VAL A 1 -15.78 -0.51 -8.52
N THR A 2 -14.85 -1.27 -7.97
CA THR A 2 -14.46 -1.13 -6.56
C THR A 2 -13.59 0.11 -6.39
N ARG A 3 -13.98 1.00 -5.48
CA ARG A 3 -13.21 2.21 -5.19
C ARG A 3 -12.84 2.27 -3.72
N PHE A 4 -11.60 2.65 -3.47
CA PHE A 4 -11.12 2.88 -2.11
C PHE A 4 -11.21 4.36 -1.76
N VAL A 5 -11.71 4.63 -0.56
CA VAL A 5 -11.76 5.98 0.02
C VAL A 5 -10.37 6.38 0.50
N ASP A 6 -9.64 5.43 1.10
CA ASP A 6 -8.31 5.68 1.64
C ASP A 6 -7.26 5.06 0.73
N PHE A 7 -6.49 5.91 0.06
CA PHE A 7 -5.43 5.45 -0.85
C PHE A 7 -4.36 4.64 -0.13
N ASN A 8 -4.00 5.04 1.09
CA ASN A 8 -2.97 4.33 1.83
C ASN A 8 -3.42 2.94 2.26
N LEU A 9 -4.69 2.76 2.56
CA LEU A 9 -5.25 1.43 2.81
C LEU A 9 -5.21 0.60 1.53
N LYS A 10 -5.51 1.20 0.38
CA LYS A 10 -5.39 0.51 -0.90
C LYS A 10 -3.97 0.03 -1.14
N LEU A 11 -2.97 0.83 -0.78
CA LEU A 11 -1.57 0.42 -0.93
C LEU A 11 -1.26 -0.83 -0.10
N ALA A 12 -1.79 -0.94 1.11
CA ALA A 12 -1.60 -2.14 1.93
C ALA A 12 -2.24 -3.36 1.27
N VAL A 13 -3.40 -3.19 0.65
CA VAL A 13 -4.07 -4.26 -0.09
C VAL A 13 -3.23 -4.66 -1.31
N ILE A 14 -2.70 -3.68 -2.03
CA ILE A 14 -1.84 -3.94 -3.20
C ILE A 14 -0.57 -4.67 -2.79
N GLU A 15 0.02 -4.31 -1.64
CA GLU A 15 1.20 -5.02 -1.12
C GLU A 15 0.92 -6.51 -1.00
N GLU A 16 -0.21 -6.87 -0.42
CA GLU A 16 -0.57 -8.27 -0.23
C GLU A 16 -0.83 -8.98 -1.55
N LEU A 17 -1.48 -8.33 -2.48
CA LEU A 17 -1.85 -8.94 -3.78
C LEU A 17 -0.71 -8.98 -4.79
N MET A 18 0.21 -8.04 -4.72
CA MET A 18 1.24 -7.84 -5.76
C MET A 18 2.64 -8.22 -5.29
N TYR A 19 2.97 -7.95 -4.04
CA TYR A 19 4.32 -8.13 -3.51
C TYR A 19 4.40 -9.14 -2.36
N GLY A 20 3.29 -9.81 -2.03
CA GLY A 20 3.25 -10.80 -0.97
C GLY A 20 3.87 -12.13 -1.37
N GLU A 21 3.81 -13.11 -0.48
CA GLU A 21 4.41 -14.43 -0.70
C GLU A 21 3.77 -15.19 -1.87
N SER A 22 2.48 -14.99 -2.10
CA SER A 22 1.76 -15.65 -3.19
C SER A 22 1.04 -14.61 -4.02
N PRO A 23 1.78 -13.84 -4.83
CA PRO A 23 1.18 -12.72 -5.53
C PRO A 23 0.11 -13.15 -6.52
N LYS A 24 -0.98 -12.41 -6.56
CA LYS A 24 -2.10 -12.61 -7.48
C LYS A 24 -2.05 -11.63 -8.66
N LEU A 25 -1.20 -10.61 -8.57
CA LEU A 25 -1.02 -9.59 -9.60
C LEU A 25 0.44 -9.56 -10.02
N THR A 26 0.68 -9.18 -11.27
CA THR A 26 2.04 -8.98 -11.77
C THR A 26 2.64 -7.74 -11.07
N PRO A 27 3.80 -7.86 -10.45
CA PRO A 27 4.42 -6.72 -9.77
C PRO A 27 4.68 -5.55 -10.73
N TRP A 28 4.29 -4.36 -10.30
CA TRP A 28 4.57 -3.14 -11.05
C TRP A 28 5.87 -2.52 -10.54
N SER A 29 6.67 -1.96 -11.45
CA SER A 29 7.94 -1.35 -11.11
C SER A 29 7.99 0.10 -11.59
N LEU A 30 8.23 1.02 -10.65
CA LEU A 30 8.43 2.43 -10.97
C LEU A 30 9.68 2.60 -11.87
N ALA A 31 10.75 1.89 -11.54
CA ALA A 31 12.00 1.96 -12.31
C ALA A 31 11.77 1.56 -13.76
N ASP A 32 11.07 0.47 -13.99
CA ASP A 32 10.79 0.01 -15.36
C ASP A 32 9.90 1.00 -16.10
N THR A 33 8.94 1.60 -15.42
CA THR A 33 8.03 2.58 -16.00
C THR A 33 8.79 3.83 -16.44
N LEU A 34 9.69 4.33 -15.59
CA LEU A 34 10.48 5.51 -15.92
C LEU A 34 11.54 5.20 -16.99
N ASN A 35 12.14 4.01 -16.96
CA ASN A 35 13.10 3.60 -17.98
C ASN A 35 12.43 3.57 -19.36
N ALA A 36 11.20 3.10 -19.42
CA ALA A 36 10.43 3.08 -20.67
C ALA A 36 10.17 4.49 -21.21
N LYS A 37 10.20 5.49 -20.34
CA LYS A 37 10.05 6.91 -20.72
C LYS A 37 11.38 7.61 -21.00
N GLY A 38 12.49 6.87 -20.92
CA GLY A 38 13.81 7.41 -21.22
C GLY A 38 14.64 7.83 -20.01
N PHE A 39 14.13 7.62 -18.80
CA PHE A 39 14.90 7.92 -17.59
C PHE A 39 15.98 6.86 -17.38
N ASP A 40 17.23 7.31 -17.14
CA ASP A 40 18.37 6.41 -16.95
C ASP A 40 19.26 6.80 -15.76
N GLY A 41 18.80 7.70 -14.91
CA GLY A 41 19.59 8.20 -13.78
C GLY A 41 19.38 7.37 -12.49
N ASP A 42 19.89 7.94 -11.39
CA ASP A 42 19.70 7.39 -10.05
C ASP A 42 18.29 7.73 -9.57
N LEU A 43 17.43 6.74 -9.49
CA LEU A 43 16.02 6.94 -9.14
C LEU A 43 15.86 7.47 -7.71
N TRP A 44 16.68 6.97 -6.77
CA TRP A 44 16.64 7.44 -5.38
C TRP A 44 16.92 8.94 -5.33
N GLN A 45 17.99 9.35 -5.97
CA GLN A 45 18.39 10.77 -5.98
C GLN A 45 17.37 11.64 -6.71
N TYR A 46 16.87 11.16 -7.84
CA TYR A 46 15.86 11.88 -8.61
C TYR A 46 14.59 12.12 -7.78
N SER A 47 14.10 11.08 -7.10
CA SER A 47 12.89 11.20 -6.29
C SER A 47 13.13 12.11 -5.08
N ALA A 48 14.30 12.01 -4.44
CA ALA A 48 14.64 12.87 -3.30
C ALA A 48 14.73 14.34 -3.69
N ASP A 49 15.29 14.63 -4.86
CA ASP A 49 15.49 16.01 -5.33
C ASP A 49 14.20 16.66 -5.83
N ASN A 50 13.28 15.88 -6.41
CA ASN A 50 12.11 16.43 -7.09
C ASN A 50 10.80 16.16 -6.37
N TYR A 51 10.73 15.12 -5.53
CA TYR A 51 9.49 14.67 -4.89
C TYR A 51 9.72 14.30 -3.42
N TRP A 52 10.49 15.12 -2.70
CA TRP A 52 10.79 14.87 -1.29
C TRP A 52 9.48 14.68 -0.50
N ASP A 53 9.39 13.55 0.22
CA ASP A 53 8.21 13.18 1.01
C ASP A 53 6.90 13.16 0.22
N GLN A 54 6.98 12.89 -1.09
CA GLN A 54 5.81 12.81 -1.95
C GLN A 54 5.81 11.49 -2.72
N VAL A 55 4.61 11.00 -3.00
CA VAL A 55 4.45 9.84 -3.87
C VAL A 55 4.77 10.26 -5.31
N MET A 56 5.58 9.45 -5.99
CA MET A 56 5.89 9.71 -7.40
C MET A 56 4.61 9.71 -8.23
N PRO A 57 4.42 10.71 -9.12
CA PRO A 57 3.19 10.82 -9.91
C PRO A 57 2.83 9.55 -10.69
N GLU A 58 3.82 8.86 -11.24
CA GLU A 58 3.58 7.63 -12.00
C GLU A 58 3.02 6.53 -11.11
N ALA A 59 3.54 6.41 -9.89
CA ALA A 59 3.05 5.42 -8.93
C ALA A 59 1.64 5.77 -8.45
N GLN A 60 1.43 7.06 -8.14
CA GLN A 60 0.12 7.53 -7.70
C GLN A 60 -0.95 7.20 -8.75
N ALA A 61 -0.68 7.55 -10.00
CA ALA A 61 -1.63 7.31 -11.09
C ALA A 61 -1.88 5.82 -11.29
N HIS A 62 -0.83 5.02 -11.27
CA HIS A 62 -0.97 3.57 -11.48
C HIS A 62 -1.80 2.92 -10.38
N PHE A 63 -1.44 3.17 -9.12
CA PHE A 63 -2.12 2.51 -7.99
C PHE A 63 -3.52 3.06 -7.74
N GLU A 64 -3.77 4.34 -8.01
CA GLU A 64 -5.11 4.89 -7.88
C GLU A 64 -6.08 4.28 -8.90
N THR A 65 -5.61 4.07 -10.13
CA THR A 65 -6.45 3.58 -11.21
C THR A 65 -6.47 2.06 -11.31
N LEU A 66 -5.60 1.37 -10.56
CA LEU A 66 -5.57 -0.09 -10.57
C LEU A 66 -6.90 -0.64 -10.05
N GLU A 67 -7.56 -1.43 -10.88
CA GLU A 67 -8.82 -2.04 -10.49
C GLU A 67 -8.58 -3.36 -9.77
N LEU A 68 -9.21 -3.52 -8.61
CA LEU A 68 -9.12 -4.74 -7.81
C LEU A 68 -10.52 -5.37 -7.80
N SER A 69 -10.62 -6.57 -8.35
CA SER A 69 -11.91 -7.26 -8.41
C SER A 69 -12.36 -7.72 -7.03
N ALA A 70 -13.66 -7.88 -6.86
CA ALA A 70 -14.20 -8.43 -5.63
C ALA A 70 -13.61 -9.79 -5.30
N GLU A 71 -13.36 -10.61 -6.32
CA GLU A 71 -12.74 -11.92 -6.14
C GLU A 71 -11.34 -11.83 -5.52
N LEU A 72 -10.53 -10.89 -5.99
CA LEU A 72 -9.19 -10.67 -5.41
C LEU A 72 -9.30 -10.22 -3.96
N LEU A 73 -10.21 -9.28 -3.68
CA LEU A 73 -10.40 -8.74 -2.34
C LEU A 73 -10.94 -9.77 -1.35
N GLU A 74 -11.80 -10.67 -1.81
CA GLU A 74 -12.33 -11.76 -0.98
C GLU A 74 -11.25 -12.74 -0.54
N GLY A 75 -10.16 -12.83 -1.28
CA GLY A 75 -9.05 -13.71 -0.94
C GLY A 75 -8.10 -13.16 0.10
N ILE A 76 -8.27 -11.92 0.51
CA ILE A 76 -7.37 -11.29 1.48
C ILE A 76 -7.77 -11.65 2.90
N GLU A 77 -6.87 -12.32 3.62
CA GLU A 77 -7.07 -12.71 5.01
C GLU A 77 -6.19 -11.92 5.96
N GLN A 78 -5.16 -11.27 5.46
CA GLN A 78 -4.25 -10.47 6.28
C GLN A 78 -3.78 -9.22 5.55
N LEU A 79 -3.45 -8.20 6.33
CA LEU A 79 -2.73 -7.02 5.86
C LEU A 79 -1.47 -6.86 6.70
N ILE A 80 -0.41 -6.34 6.09
CA ILE A 80 0.86 -6.11 6.78
C ILE A 80 1.21 -4.63 6.65
N PHE A 81 1.43 -3.97 7.78
CA PHE A 81 1.90 -2.58 7.81
C PHE A 81 3.35 -2.58 8.29
N ASP A 82 4.26 -2.21 7.42
CA ASP A 82 5.70 -2.20 7.72
C ASP A 82 6.34 -1.15 6.82
N GLY A 83 7.18 -0.31 7.39
CA GLY A 83 7.89 0.72 6.64
C GLY A 83 8.74 0.16 5.49
N GLY A 84 9.08 -1.13 5.53
CA GLY A 84 9.85 -1.79 4.47
C GLY A 84 9.02 -2.43 3.37
N CYS A 85 7.69 -2.26 3.36
CA CYS A 85 6.86 -2.85 2.31
C CYS A 85 7.27 -2.35 0.92
N GLN A 86 7.29 -3.25 -0.04
CA GLN A 86 7.76 -2.93 -1.40
C GLN A 86 6.89 -1.87 -2.08
N VAL A 87 5.59 -1.86 -1.81
CA VAL A 87 4.68 -0.88 -2.41
C VAL A 87 5.12 0.55 -2.07
N TYR A 88 5.65 0.78 -0.88
CA TYR A 88 6.13 2.11 -0.48
C TYR A 88 7.39 2.50 -1.23
N VAL A 89 8.27 1.55 -1.50
CA VAL A 89 9.49 1.80 -2.28
C VAL A 89 9.12 2.20 -3.71
N GLU A 90 8.10 1.55 -4.28
CA GLU A 90 7.64 1.91 -5.62
C GLU A 90 6.97 3.28 -5.65
N CYS A 91 6.33 3.69 -4.56
CA CYS A 91 5.71 5.02 -4.47
C CYS A 91 6.71 6.13 -4.19
N CYS A 92 7.71 5.84 -3.35
CA CYS A 92 8.65 6.86 -2.86
C CYS A 92 10.02 6.21 -2.62
N PRO A 93 10.87 6.09 -3.66
CA PRO A 93 12.13 5.36 -3.55
C PRO A 93 13.07 5.85 -2.44
N HIS A 94 13.01 7.12 -2.07
CA HIS A 94 13.86 7.69 -1.03
C HIS A 94 13.25 7.65 0.37
N TRP A 95 12.04 7.10 0.53
CA TRP A 95 11.36 7.08 1.84
C TRP A 95 12.13 6.20 2.82
N ASP A 96 12.29 6.69 4.04
CA ASP A 96 13.08 6.01 5.08
C ASP A 96 12.26 5.03 5.94
N GLY A 97 10.97 4.92 5.69
CA GLY A 97 10.10 4.01 6.43
C GLY A 97 9.45 4.62 7.67
N GLU A 98 9.71 5.89 7.98
CA GLU A 98 9.27 6.52 9.23
C GLU A 98 8.35 7.68 9.01
N GLY A 99 8.02 8.28 8.07
CA GLY A 99 7.13 9.43 7.93
C GLY A 99 5.66 9.06 8.00
N GLU A 100 4.80 10.06 8.01
CA GLU A 100 3.35 9.89 8.08
C GLU A 100 2.69 9.79 6.71
N GLN A 101 3.46 9.87 5.64
CA GLN A 101 2.91 9.99 4.31
C GLN A 101 2.09 8.77 3.86
N PHE A 102 2.32 7.61 4.45
CA PHE A 102 1.56 6.40 4.14
C PHE A 102 0.61 5.96 5.27
N ASP A 103 0.35 6.83 6.23
CA ASP A 103 -0.56 6.50 7.33
C ASP A 103 -1.99 6.35 6.82
N VAL A 104 -2.64 5.28 7.28
CA VAL A 104 -4.06 5.06 6.99
C VAL A 104 -4.89 5.96 7.89
N ALA A 105 -5.79 6.73 7.30
CA ALA A 105 -6.65 7.65 8.04
C ALA A 105 -8.05 7.09 8.30
N SER A 106 -8.50 6.10 7.52
CA SER A 106 -9.86 5.59 7.59
C SER A 106 -9.89 4.09 7.30
N LEU A 107 -10.76 3.38 8.01
CA LEU A 107 -11.04 1.96 7.77
C LEU A 107 -12.39 1.75 7.08
N ASP A 108 -12.95 2.79 6.48
CA ASP A 108 -14.25 2.70 5.81
C ASP A 108 -14.26 1.65 4.69
N ASP A 109 -13.08 1.38 4.11
CA ASP A 109 -12.98 0.42 3.01
C ASP A 109 -12.90 -1.05 3.45
N LEU A 110 -12.90 -1.34 4.75
CA LEU A 110 -12.80 -2.71 5.22
C LEU A 110 -13.97 -3.60 4.80
N HIS A 111 -15.11 -3.00 4.47
CA HIS A 111 -16.23 -3.77 3.94
C HIS A 111 -15.88 -4.45 2.61
N LEU A 112 -14.83 -3.97 1.93
CA LEU A 112 -14.34 -4.57 0.69
C LEU A 112 -13.51 -5.84 0.94
N LEU A 113 -13.10 -6.07 2.19
CA LEU A 113 -12.27 -7.21 2.58
C LEU A 113 -13.03 -8.11 3.54
N PRO A 114 -14.04 -8.85 3.04
CA PRO A 114 -14.95 -9.58 3.94
C PRO A 114 -14.29 -10.74 4.71
N ASN A 115 -13.13 -11.19 4.24
CA ASN A 115 -12.44 -12.32 4.86
C ASN A 115 -11.17 -11.91 5.62
N LEU A 116 -10.96 -10.63 5.83
CA LEU A 116 -9.81 -10.15 6.59
C LEU A 116 -9.90 -10.67 8.03
N GLU A 117 -8.86 -11.38 8.47
CA GLU A 117 -8.82 -12.02 9.78
C GLU A 117 -7.78 -11.41 10.72
N ARG A 118 -6.68 -10.89 10.17
CA ARG A 118 -5.57 -10.40 10.97
C ARG A 118 -4.83 -9.25 10.29
N VAL A 119 -4.22 -8.41 11.12
CA VAL A 119 -3.39 -7.31 10.67
C VAL A 119 -2.07 -7.39 11.43
N LEU A 120 -0.96 -7.43 10.69
CA LEU A 120 0.39 -7.41 11.23
C LEU A 120 0.90 -5.96 11.19
N GLY A 121 1.67 -5.57 12.20
CA GLY A 121 2.20 -4.21 12.26
C GLY A 121 1.16 -3.16 12.59
N ALA A 122 0.09 -3.54 13.27
CA ALA A 122 -1.01 -2.63 13.60
C ALA A 122 -0.57 -1.49 14.52
N GLU A 123 0.58 -1.61 15.18
CA GLU A 123 1.13 -0.54 16.01
C GLU A 123 1.46 0.72 15.18
N LEU A 124 1.59 0.59 13.88
CA LEU A 124 1.78 1.74 12.98
C LEU A 124 0.48 2.48 12.71
N LEU A 125 -0.66 1.92 13.10
CA LEU A 125 -1.97 2.56 12.94
C LEU A 125 -2.29 3.40 14.18
N ALA A 126 -3.11 4.44 14.01
CA ALA A 126 -3.59 5.23 15.12
C ALA A 126 -4.37 4.35 16.12
N PRO A 127 -4.29 4.64 17.43
CA PRO A 127 -4.95 3.80 18.45
C PRO A 127 -6.44 3.59 18.21
N GLN A 128 -7.17 4.59 17.73
CA GLN A 128 -8.59 4.43 17.44
C GLN A 128 -8.86 3.46 16.29
N LEU A 129 -7.95 3.37 15.34
CA LEU A 129 -8.07 2.41 14.25
C LEU A 129 -7.79 0.99 14.76
N GLN A 130 -6.81 0.85 15.64
CA GLN A 130 -6.53 -0.44 16.28
C GLN A 130 -7.75 -0.93 17.05
N ALA A 131 -8.39 -0.04 17.81
CA ALA A 131 -9.59 -0.39 18.57
C ALA A 131 -10.73 -0.79 17.64
N ASP A 132 -10.91 -0.10 16.51
CA ASP A 132 -11.93 -0.43 15.52
C ASP A 132 -11.69 -1.83 14.93
N LEU A 133 -10.46 -2.16 14.60
CA LEU A 133 -10.11 -3.49 14.10
C LEU A 133 -10.46 -4.58 15.10
N ARG A 134 -10.13 -4.38 16.37
CA ARG A 134 -10.48 -5.34 17.43
C ARG A 134 -11.99 -5.49 17.57
N ALA A 135 -12.72 -4.37 17.50
CA ALA A 135 -14.18 -4.39 17.60
C ALA A 135 -14.82 -5.15 16.44
N ARG A 136 -14.15 -5.22 15.30
CA ARG A 136 -14.60 -5.99 14.14
C ARG A 136 -14.20 -7.47 14.20
N GLY A 137 -13.52 -7.88 15.26
CA GLY A 137 -13.08 -9.27 15.43
C GLY A 137 -11.78 -9.59 14.70
N ILE A 138 -11.06 -8.57 14.24
CA ILE A 138 -9.80 -8.77 13.53
C ILE A 138 -8.66 -8.87 14.55
N THR A 139 -7.81 -9.87 14.39
CA THR A 139 -6.68 -10.11 15.27
C THR A 139 -5.50 -9.20 14.91
N LEU A 140 -4.95 -8.51 15.89
CA LEU A 140 -3.74 -7.69 15.70
C LEU A 140 -2.54 -8.52 16.13
N VAL A 141 -1.57 -8.65 15.23
CA VAL A 141 -0.35 -9.44 15.45
C VAL A 141 0.84 -8.51 15.52
N ASP A 142 1.66 -8.68 16.53
CA ASP A 142 2.88 -7.87 16.71
C ASP A 142 4.03 -8.40 15.83
#